data_c27f7df9e469497d0b6f2db6dadab32d
#
_entry.id   c27f7df9e469497d0b6f2db6dadab32d
#
_cell.length_a   1.000
_cell.length_b   1.000
_cell.length_c   1.000
_cell.angle_alpha   90.00
_cell.angle_beta   90.00
_cell.angle_gamma   90.00
#
_symmetry.space_group_name_H-M   'P 1'
#
loop_
_entity.id
_entity.type
_entity.pdbx_description
1 polymer ?
#
loop_
_entity_poly.entity_id
_entity_poly.type
_entity_poly.pdbx_seq_one_letter_code
_entity_poly.pdbx_strand_id
1 'polypeptide(L)'
;MTELKYINKEENKSLQIKDLITLGLYTILLILVMAVGIGISTLLTAVVFGGKVYFATYTSITSAFVCGSVYSLIFNKINKNMAIFIMIAIMGIFLAVSGHSVLGGVVMIISAVLAEIAFRYGNEYLSYLFFNLGTIGIILPMFFMKDSYVKHLQNRNYSDEKIKLVMSTTDMKTFIFIVIFTIIFSIVGTYLGRKLYFKNFNKAGLSYVEARY
;
A
#
# COMPACT_ATOMS: atom_id res chain seq x y z
N MET A 1 -16.33 26.80 0.58
CA MET A 1 -17.02 25.50 0.59
C MET A 1 -17.15 25.05 -0.84
N THR A 2 -16.22 24.26 -1.33
CA THR A 2 -16.25 23.70 -2.68
C THR A 2 -17.10 22.43 -2.62
N GLU A 3 -18.30 22.48 -3.20
CA GLU A 3 -19.14 21.29 -3.38
C GLU A 3 -18.31 20.20 -4.08
N LEU A 4 -18.02 19.12 -3.36
CA LEU A 4 -17.55 17.88 -3.95
C LEU A 4 -18.67 17.39 -4.87
N LYS A 5 -18.55 17.66 -6.16
CA LYS A 5 -19.48 17.16 -7.18
C LYS A 5 -19.32 15.64 -7.17
N TYR A 6 -20.27 14.97 -6.50
CA TYR A 6 -20.42 13.53 -6.61
C TYR A 6 -20.45 13.17 -8.09
N ILE A 7 -19.50 12.37 -8.52
CA ILE A 7 -19.44 11.84 -9.87
C ILE A 7 -20.78 11.17 -10.12
N ASN A 8 -21.50 11.67 -11.14
CA ASN A 8 -22.82 11.14 -11.51
C ASN A 8 -22.63 9.66 -11.88
N LYS A 9 -23.07 8.78 -10.98
CA LYS A 9 -22.75 7.36 -10.91
C LYS A 9 -23.72 6.50 -11.73
N GLU A 10 -24.41 7.03 -12.71
CA GLU A 10 -25.52 6.33 -13.36
C GLU A 10 -25.13 5.38 -14.51
N GLU A 11 -23.90 5.41 -15.02
CA GLU A 11 -23.49 4.48 -16.06
C GLU A 11 -22.70 3.27 -15.48
N ASN A 12 -23.37 2.14 -15.50
CA ASN A 12 -22.87 0.76 -15.36
C ASN A 12 -21.71 0.56 -14.35
N LYS A 13 -22.06 0.53 -13.07
CA LYS A 13 -21.15 0.43 -11.92
C LYS A 13 -20.41 -0.92 -11.80
N SER A 14 -20.76 -1.91 -12.63
CA SER A 14 -20.15 -3.25 -12.59
C SER A 14 -18.83 -3.28 -13.37
N LEU A 15 -17.84 -4.02 -12.85
CA LEU A 15 -16.58 -4.29 -13.53
C LEU A 15 -16.82 -5.16 -14.76
N GLN A 16 -16.29 -4.71 -15.90
CA GLN A 16 -16.24 -5.48 -17.14
C GLN A 16 -14.88 -6.19 -17.27
N ILE A 17 -14.77 -7.16 -18.16
CA ILE A 17 -13.52 -7.90 -18.40
C ILE A 17 -12.35 -6.95 -18.74
N LYS A 18 -12.60 -5.92 -19.55
CA LYS A 18 -11.58 -4.90 -19.88
C LYS A 18 -11.09 -4.12 -18.64
N ASP A 19 -11.99 -3.85 -17.69
CA ASP A 19 -11.65 -3.14 -16.45
C ASP A 19 -10.79 -4.04 -15.56
N LEU A 20 -11.09 -5.35 -15.50
CA LEU A 20 -10.29 -6.34 -14.75
C LEU A 20 -8.90 -6.52 -15.35
N ILE A 21 -8.76 -6.55 -16.67
CA ILE A 21 -7.46 -6.60 -17.34
C ILE A 21 -6.64 -5.35 -17.00
N THR A 22 -7.25 -4.18 -17.11
CA THR A 22 -6.61 -2.90 -16.79
C THR A 22 -6.22 -2.84 -15.31
N LEU A 23 -7.10 -3.27 -14.42
CA LEU A 23 -6.85 -3.34 -12.99
C LEU A 23 -5.68 -4.29 -12.67
N GLY A 24 -5.63 -5.46 -13.31
CA GLY A 24 -4.53 -6.41 -13.17
C GLY A 24 -3.18 -5.82 -13.57
N LEU A 25 -3.12 -5.13 -14.71
CA LEU A 25 -1.90 -4.46 -15.18
C LEU A 25 -1.43 -3.37 -14.21
N TYR A 26 -2.36 -2.55 -13.71
CA TYR A 26 -2.01 -1.52 -12.73
C TYR A 26 -1.65 -2.10 -11.36
N THR A 27 -2.23 -3.23 -10.97
CA THR A 27 -1.83 -3.94 -9.75
C THR A 27 -0.39 -4.45 -9.86
N ILE A 28 -0.01 -5.01 -11.01
CA ILE A 28 1.38 -5.41 -11.28
C ILE A 28 2.31 -4.18 -11.22
N LEU A 29 1.92 -3.07 -11.83
CA LEU A 29 2.70 -1.83 -11.77
C LEU A 29 2.85 -1.35 -10.31
N LEU A 30 1.79 -1.42 -9.52
CA LEU A 30 1.83 -1.06 -8.09
C LEU A 30 2.81 -1.96 -7.31
N ILE A 31 2.81 -3.26 -7.58
CA ILE A 31 3.75 -4.22 -6.97
C ILE A 31 5.20 -3.88 -7.37
N LEU A 32 5.44 -3.56 -8.63
CA LEU A 32 6.79 -3.15 -9.10
C LEU A 32 7.26 -1.87 -8.42
N VAL A 33 6.41 -0.86 -8.29
CA VAL A 33 6.73 0.39 -7.60
C VAL A 33 6.93 0.13 -6.09
N MET A 34 6.17 -0.79 -5.51
CA MET A 34 6.38 -1.22 -4.11
C MET A 34 7.75 -1.89 -3.93
N ALA A 35 8.20 -2.70 -4.90
CA ALA A 35 9.55 -3.27 -4.90
C ALA A 35 10.64 -2.19 -4.94
N VAL A 36 10.43 -1.08 -5.67
CA VAL A 36 11.29 0.10 -5.62
C VAL A 36 11.31 0.70 -4.21
N GLY A 37 10.16 0.80 -3.54
CA GLY A 37 10.06 1.23 -2.14
C GLY A 37 10.87 0.35 -1.20
N ILE A 38 10.88 -0.96 -1.40
CA ILE A 38 11.71 -1.92 -0.65
C ILE A 38 13.20 -1.63 -0.91
N GLY A 39 13.59 -1.39 -2.16
CA GLY A 39 14.96 -1.02 -2.52
C GLY A 39 15.42 0.26 -1.83
N ILE A 40 14.57 1.30 -1.84
CA ILE A 40 14.83 2.57 -1.12
C ILE A 40 14.98 2.31 0.38
N SER A 41 14.09 1.53 0.98
CA SER A 41 14.16 1.16 2.40
C SER A 41 15.47 0.47 2.75
N THR A 42 15.91 -0.46 1.90
CA THR A 42 17.17 -1.18 2.05
C THR A 42 18.37 -0.23 2.02
N LEU A 43 18.41 0.68 1.05
CA LEU A 43 19.46 1.67 0.93
C LEU A 43 19.49 2.64 2.12
N LEU A 44 18.33 3.16 2.52
CA LEU A 44 18.23 4.07 3.66
C LEU A 44 18.70 3.40 4.96
N THR A 45 18.30 2.15 5.22
CA THR A 45 18.74 1.44 6.43
C THR A 45 20.22 1.09 6.39
N ALA A 46 20.78 0.80 5.22
CA ALA A 46 22.21 0.56 5.06
C ALA A 46 23.04 1.83 5.28
N VAL A 47 22.63 2.96 4.71
CA VAL A 47 23.38 4.24 4.77
C VAL A 47 23.19 4.92 6.14
N VAL A 48 21.94 5.02 6.62
CA VAL A 48 21.64 5.79 7.86
C VAL A 48 21.98 5.00 9.10
N PHE A 49 21.71 3.69 9.11
CA PHE A 49 21.87 2.84 10.29
C PHE A 49 23.06 1.87 10.19
N GLY A 50 23.89 1.99 9.14
CA GLY A 50 25.04 1.11 8.94
C GLY A 50 24.67 -0.39 8.83
N GLY A 51 23.48 -0.70 8.31
CA GLY A 51 22.97 -2.07 8.20
C GLY A 51 22.55 -2.73 9.52
N LYS A 52 22.54 -1.98 10.62
CA LYS A 52 22.14 -2.47 11.96
C LYS A 52 20.64 -2.62 12.16
N VAL A 53 19.84 -2.27 11.15
CA VAL A 53 18.38 -2.28 11.20
C VAL A 53 17.84 -3.08 10.02
N TYR A 54 16.83 -3.89 10.27
CA TYR A 54 16.21 -4.70 9.22
C TYR A 54 15.32 -3.80 8.32
N PHE A 55 15.63 -3.75 7.04
CA PHE A 55 14.97 -2.85 6.07
C PHE A 55 13.46 -3.05 5.98
N ALA A 56 12.98 -4.30 6.08
CA ALA A 56 11.56 -4.59 5.95
C ALA A 56 10.69 -3.92 7.02
N THR A 57 11.28 -3.56 8.17
CA THR A 57 10.60 -2.82 9.24
C THR A 57 10.05 -1.47 8.75
N TYR A 58 10.76 -0.80 7.82
CA TYR A 58 10.40 0.53 7.32
C TYR A 58 9.76 0.52 5.92
N THR A 59 9.53 -0.66 5.35
CA THR A 59 8.99 -0.80 3.98
C THR A 59 7.62 -0.14 3.82
N SER A 60 6.75 -0.20 4.85
CA SER A 60 5.43 0.44 4.80
C SER A 60 5.52 1.95 4.63
N ILE A 61 6.52 2.59 5.26
CA ILE A 61 6.75 4.04 5.15
C ILE A 61 7.18 4.41 3.73
N THR A 62 8.19 3.71 3.19
CA THR A 62 8.72 4.01 1.85
C THR A 62 7.70 3.67 0.76
N SER A 63 6.95 2.59 0.91
CA SER A 63 5.86 2.23 -0.01
C SER A 63 4.75 3.26 0.01
N ALA A 64 4.36 3.78 1.18
CA ALA A 64 3.37 4.83 1.31
C ALA A 64 3.76 6.11 0.57
N PHE A 65 5.05 6.39 0.44
CA PHE A 65 5.54 7.53 -0.32
C PHE A 65 5.52 7.29 -1.84
N VAL A 66 6.09 6.17 -2.30
CA VAL A 66 6.32 5.94 -3.74
C VAL A 66 5.09 5.42 -4.49
N CYS A 67 4.23 4.63 -3.83
CA CYS A 67 3.06 4.02 -4.47
C CYS A 67 1.91 5.00 -4.74
N GLY A 68 1.93 6.20 -4.14
CA GLY A 68 0.86 7.19 -4.27
C GLY A 68 0.54 7.57 -5.72
N SER A 69 1.54 7.65 -6.59
CA SER A 69 1.35 7.98 -8.00
C SER A 69 0.56 6.92 -8.77
N VAL A 70 0.88 5.65 -8.57
CA VAL A 70 0.18 4.53 -9.22
C VAL A 70 -1.21 4.34 -8.60
N TYR A 71 -1.32 4.51 -7.29
CA TYR A 71 -2.62 4.44 -6.62
C TYR A 71 -3.58 5.53 -7.13
N SER A 72 -3.10 6.78 -7.26
CA SER A 72 -3.88 7.88 -7.84
C SER A 72 -4.31 7.58 -9.27
N LEU A 73 -3.45 6.94 -10.07
CA LEU A 73 -3.79 6.51 -11.42
C LEU A 73 -4.95 5.50 -11.40
N ILE A 74 -4.87 4.47 -10.56
CA ILE A 74 -5.92 3.45 -10.42
C ILE A 74 -7.22 4.09 -9.93
N PHE A 75 -7.15 4.88 -8.86
CA PHE A 75 -8.28 5.54 -8.23
C PHE A 75 -9.10 6.40 -9.24
N ASN A 76 -8.41 7.13 -10.09
CA ASN A 76 -9.04 8.06 -11.03
C ASN A 76 -9.35 7.43 -12.40
N LYS A 77 -8.66 6.35 -12.77
CA LYS A 77 -8.87 5.66 -14.06
C LYS A 77 -9.99 4.62 -14.00
N ILE A 78 -10.08 3.88 -12.90
CA ILE A 78 -11.02 2.76 -12.75
C ILE A 78 -12.10 3.16 -11.75
N ASN A 79 -13.06 3.98 -12.19
CA ASN A 79 -14.18 4.42 -11.36
C ASN A 79 -15.31 3.37 -11.33
N LYS A 80 -15.01 2.16 -10.87
CA LYS A 80 -15.93 1.03 -10.77
C LYS A 80 -15.98 0.47 -9.36
N ASN A 81 -17.16 0.03 -8.93
CA ASN A 81 -17.31 -0.63 -7.63
C ASN A 81 -16.44 -1.87 -7.55
N MET A 82 -15.90 -2.16 -6.37
CA MET A 82 -15.02 -3.30 -6.07
C MET A 82 -13.62 -3.23 -6.70
N ALA A 83 -13.26 -2.17 -7.43
CA ALA A 83 -11.95 -2.08 -8.08
C ALA A 83 -10.82 -2.02 -7.05
N ILE A 84 -10.93 -1.15 -6.06
CA ILE A 84 -9.91 -1.01 -5.01
C ILE A 84 -9.88 -2.24 -4.10
N PHE A 85 -11.05 -2.80 -3.77
CA PHE A 85 -11.13 -4.04 -2.99
C PHE A 85 -10.37 -5.18 -3.69
N ILE A 86 -10.67 -5.43 -4.97
CA ILE A 86 -10.05 -6.52 -5.73
C ILE A 86 -8.54 -6.33 -5.81
N MET A 87 -8.08 -5.12 -6.10
CA MET A 87 -6.65 -4.80 -6.16
C MET A 87 -5.93 -5.14 -4.86
N ILE A 88 -6.45 -4.65 -3.73
CA ILE A 88 -5.82 -4.86 -2.42
C ILE A 88 -5.94 -6.33 -1.99
N ALA A 89 -7.06 -6.98 -2.28
CA ALA A 89 -7.26 -8.39 -1.98
C ALA A 89 -6.28 -9.28 -2.74
N ILE A 90 -6.05 -9.02 -4.04
CA ILE A 90 -5.02 -9.72 -4.84
C ILE A 90 -3.65 -9.55 -4.20
N MET A 91 -3.29 -8.34 -3.78
CA MET A 91 -2.02 -8.08 -3.08
C MET A 91 -1.94 -8.84 -1.75
N GLY A 92 -3.02 -8.87 -0.97
CA GLY A 92 -3.09 -9.61 0.28
C GLY A 92 -2.90 -11.11 0.09
N ILE A 93 -3.56 -11.69 -0.91
CA ILE A 93 -3.41 -13.10 -1.29
C ILE A 93 -1.97 -13.38 -1.75
N PHE A 94 -1.43 -12.53 -2.63
CA PHE A 94 -0.05 -12.66 -3.10
C PHE A 94 0.95 -12.67 -1.95
N LEU A 95 0.80 -11.78 -0.98
CA LEU A 95 1.67 -11.72 0.20
C LEU A 95 1.51 -12.97 1.09
N ALA A 96 0.29 -13.44 1.30
CA ALA A 96 0.05 -14.66 2.06
C ALA A 96 0.71 -15.89 1.41
N VAL A 97 0.59 -16.03 0.09
CA VAL A 97 1.17 -17.14 -0.68
C VAL A 97 2.70 -17.04 -0.78
N SER A 98 3.25 -15.82 -0.87
CA SER A 98 4.70 -15.58 -0.95
C SER A 98 5.45 -15.80 0.37
N GLY A 99 4.79 -16.37 1.37
CA GLY A 99 5.41 -16.78 2.64
C GLY A 99 5.46 -15.66 3.68
N HIS A 100 4.65 -14.61 3.51
CA HIS A 100 4.35 -13.67 4.57
C HIS A 100 3.28 -14.26 5.51
N SER A 101 3.13 -13.66 6.69
CA SER A 101 2.17 -14.15 7.68
C SER A 101 0.73 -14.10 7.15
N VAL A 102 -0.05 -15.15 7.43
CA VAL A 102 -1.50 -15.20 7.17
C VAL A 102 -2.21 -14.02 7.84
N LEU A 103 -1.76 -13.61 9.03
CA LEU A 103 -2.28 -12.43 9.73
C LEU A 103 -2.16 -11.17 8.87
N GLY A 104 -1.03 -11.00 8.17
CA GLY A 104 -0.85 -9.88 7.23
C GLY A 104 -1.89 -9.89 6.11
N GLY A 105 -2.20 -11.06 5.55
CA GLY A 105 -3.26 -11.23 4.55
C GLY A 105 -4.64 -10.84 5.09
N VAL A 106 -4.99 -11.25 6.30
CA VAL A 106 -6.27 -10.90 6.94
C VAL A 106 -6.38 -9.37 7.14
N VAL A 107 -5.33 -8.73 7.64
CA VAL A 107 -5.30 -7.27 7.82
C VAL A 107 -5.44 -6.56 6.48
N MET A 108 -4.80 -7.05 5.42
CA MET A 108 -4.96 -6.51 4.06
C MET A 108 -6.40 -6.61 3.56
N ILE A 109 -7.10 -7.72 3.80
CA ILE A 109 -8.51 -7.88 3.40
C ILE A 109 -9.41 -6.88 4.14
N ILE A 110 -9.22 -6.72 5.46
CA ILE A 110 -9.97 -5.72 6.24
C ILE A 110 -9.70 -4.32 5.68
N SER A 111 -8.45 -3.99 5.43
CA SER A 111 -8.04 -2.71 4.83
C SER A 111 -8.61 -2.52 3.43
N ALA A 112 -8.74 -3.59 2.63
CA ALA A 112 -9.37 -3.56 1.32
C ALA A 112 -10.83 -3.12 1.39
N VAL A 113 -11.58 -3.62 2.38
CA VAL A 113 -12.97 -3.20 2.61
C VAL A 113 -13.05 -1.72 2.95
N LEU A 114 -12.22 -1.25 3.89
CA LEU A 114 -12.20 0.15 4.32
C LEU A 114 -11.75 1.09 3.19
N ALA A 115 -10.74 0.69 2.41
CA ALA A 115 -10.27 1.44 1.26
C ALA A 115 -11.33 1.54 0.16
N GLU A 116 -12.06 0.45 -0.11
CA GLU A 116 -13.17 0.45 -1.07
C GLU A 116 -14.32 1.35 -0.61
N ILE A 117 -14.66 1.33 0.68
CA ILE A 117 -15.67 2.24 1.25
C ILE A 117 -15.24 3.69 1.03
N ALA A 118 -14.00 4.05 1.38
CA ALA A 118 -13.47 5.40 1.15
C ALA A 118 -13.44 5.78 -0.33
N PHE A 119 -13.13 4.82 -1.21
CA PHE A 119 -13.18 4.98 -2.67
C PHE A 119 -14.60 5.32 -3.15
N ARG A 120 -15.62 4.64 -2.67
CA ARG A 120 -17.02 4.90 -3.02
C ARG A 120 -17.49 6.29 -2.59
N TYR A 121 -16.93 6.82 -1.51
CA TYR A 121 -17.17 8.20 -1.08
C TYR A 121 -16.30 9.23 -1.84
N GLY A 122 -15.48 8.80 -2.80
CA GLY A 122 -14.60 9.68 -3.57
C GLY A 122 -13.40 10.21 -2.78
N ASN A 123 -13.12 9.64 -1.60
CA ASN A 123 -12.02 10.11 -0.75
C ASN A 123 -10.74 9.30 -1.01
N GLU A 124 -9.90 9.81 -1.92
CA GLU A 124 -8.63 9.18 -2.29
C GLU A 124 -7.64 9.12 -1.13
N TYR A 125 -7.60 10.15 -0.28
CA TYR A 125 -6.69 10.18 0.87
C TYR A 125 -7.00 9.08 1.87
N LEU A 126 -8.27 8.90 2.24
CA LEU A 126 -8.67 7.82 3.14
C LEU A 126 -8.51 6.45 2.49
N SER A 127 -8.84 6.32 1.21
CA SER A 127 -8.69 5.06 0.48
C SER A 127 -7.23 4.61 0.45
N TYR A 128 -6.31 5.51 0.12
CA TYR A 128 -4.88 5.22 0.10
C TYR A 128 -4.29 5.01 1.51
N LEU A 129 -4.78 5.75 2.50
CA LEU A 129 -4.39 5.54 3.90
C LEU A 129 -4.73 4.13 4.37
N PHE A 130 -5.95 3.65 4.13
CA PHE A 130 -6.35 2.29 4.51
C PHE A 130 -5.53 1.23 3.78
N PHE A 131 -5.23 1.42 2.49
CA PHE A 131 -4.31 0.54 1.78
C PHE A 131 -2.96 0.44 2.49
N ASN A 132 -2.34 1.57 2.83
CA ASN A 132 -1.03 1.58 3.49
C ASN A 132 -1.07 1.04 4.92
N LEU A 133 -2.14 1.26 5.67
CA LEU A 133 -2.34 0.62 6.98
C LEU A 133 -2.44 -0.90 6.83
N GLY A 134 -3.03 -1.39 5.74
CA GLY A 134 -3.03 -2.81 5.40
C GLY A 134 -1.62 -3.38 5.26
N THR A 135 -0.69 -2.64 4.64
CA THR A 135 0.70 -3.10 4.49
C THR A 135 1.43 -3.27 5.83
N ILE A 136 1.04 -2.53 6.87
CA ILE A 136 1.58 -2.73 8.23
C ILE A 136 1.25 -4.13 8.77
N GLY A 137 0.13 -4.72 8.30
CA GLY A 137 -0.24 -6.09 8.65
C GLY A 137 0.87 -7.13 8.44
N ILE A 138 1.74 -6.90 7.46
CA ILE A 138 2.87 -7.78 7.12
C ILE A 138 3.88 -7.86 8.28
N ILE A 139 4.11 -6.75 8.98
CA ILE A 139 5.09 -6.65 10.07
C ILE A 139 4.47 -6.88 11.46
N LEU A 140 3.14 -6.93 11.59
CA LEU A 140 2.48 -7.16 12.89
C LEU A 140 3.04 -8.37 13.66
N PRO A 141 3.28 -9.54 13.03
CA PRO A 141 3.81 -10.69 13.74
C PRO A 141 5.19 -10.44 14.38
N MET A 142 6.04 -9.60 13.78
CA MET A 142 7.33 -9.21 14.36
C MET A 142 7.18 -8.55 15.73
N PHE A 143 6.11 -7.77 15.92
CA PHE A 143 5.90 -6.97 17.13
C PHE A 143 5.05 -7.71 18.18
N PHE A 144 4.00 -8.41 17.74
CA PHE A 144 2.97 -8.96 18.63
C PHE A 144 3.02 -10.48 18.78
N MET A 145 3.72 -11.20 17.88
CA MET A 145 3.81 -12.68 17.87
C MET A 145 5.27 -13.13 17.74
N LYS A 146 6.17 -12.55 18.54
CA LYS A 146 7.63 -12.68 18.41
C LYS A 146 8.11 -14.13 18.33
N ASP A 147 7.67 -15.00 19.23
CA ASP A 147 8.11 -16.38 19.27
C ASP A 147 7.68 -17.17 18.03
N SER A 148 6.43 -16.96 17.60
CA SER A 148 5.91 -17.56 16.37
C SER A 148 6.65 -17.05 15.14
N TYR A 149 6.97 -15.76 15.11
CA TYR A 149 7.70 -15.14 14.02
C TYR A 149 9.15 -15.63 13.93
N VAL A 150 9.83 -15.78 15.07
CA VAL A 150 11.19 -16.37 15.13
C VAL A 150 11.19 -17.79 14.60
N LYS A 151 10.24 -18.64 15.04
CA LYS A 151 10.08 -20.00 14.48
C LYS A 151 9.84 -19.99 12.97
N HIS A 152 9.04 -19.05 12.49
CA HIS A 152 8.81 -18.90 11.05
C HIS A 152 10.10 -18.55 10.30
N LEU A 153 10.94 -17.66 10.82
CA LEU A 153 12.24 -17.33 10.23
C LEU A 153 13.21 -18.50 10.26
N GLN A 154 13.26 -19.27 11.37
CA GLN A 154 14.05 -20.48 11.48
C GLN A 154 13.65 -21.54 10.44
N ASN A 155 12.35 -21.75 10.26
CA ASN A 155 11.82 -22.67 9.23
C ASN A 155 12.17 -22.26 7.80
N ARG A 156 12.49 -20.97 7.58
CA ARG A 156 12.97 -20.42 6.32
C ARG A 156 14.50 -20.37 6.21
N ASN A 157 15.21 -21.07 7.11
CA ASN A 157 16.68 -21.16 7.16
C ASN A 157 17.38 -19.79 7.30
N TYR A 158 16.77 -18.83 8.02
CA TYR A 158 17.46 -17.60 8.37
C TYR A 158 18.52 -17.89 9.44
N SER A 159 19.72 -17.32 9.29
CA SER A 159 20.77 -17.43 10.29
C SER A 159 20.38 -16.72 11.60
N ASP A 160 20.92 -17.18 12.73
CA ASP A 160 20.66 -16.57 14.05
C ASP A 160 21.05 -15.09 14.10
N GLU A 161 22.11 -14.70 13.38
CA GLU A 161 22.54 -13.30 13.27
C GLU A 161 21.44 -12.46 12.57
N LYS A 162 20.87 -13.00 11.48
CA LYS A 162 19.80 -12.32 10.74
C LYS A 162 18.52 -12.25 11.57
N ILE A 163 18.19 -13.30 12.33
CA ILE A 163 17.05 -13.32 13.24
C ILE A 163 17.25 -12.24 14.34
N LYS A 164 18.43 -12.15 14.94
CA LYS A 164 18.76 -11.11 15.91
C LYS A 164 18.62 -9.71 15.31
N LEU A 165 19.09 -9.50 14.07
CA LEU A 165 18.93 -8.22 13.37
C LEU A 165 17.47 -7.86 13.14
N VAL A 166 16.65 -8.81 12.69
CA VAL A 166 15.20 -8.61 12.49
C VAL A 166 14.54 -8.23 13.80
N MET A 167 14.86 -8.94 14.88
CA MET A 167 14.22 -8.74 16.19
C MET A 167 14.76 -7.52 16.96
N SER A 168 15.89 -6.94 16.56
CA SER A 168 16.51 -5.79 17.24
C SER A 168 15.65 -4.52 17.20
N THR A 169 14.72 -4.40 16.27
CA THR A 169 13.86 -3.23 16.05
C THR A 169 12.39 -3.47 16.37
N THR A 170 12.09 -4.54 17.12
CA THR A 170 10.70 -4.94 17.40
C THR A 170 10.22 -4.44 18.77
N ASP A 171 10.50 -3.19 19.08
CA ASP A 171 9.98 -2.50 20.26
C ASP A 171 8.73 -1.66 19.90
N MET A 172 7.93 -1.33 20.91
CA MET A 172 6.68 -0.61 20.72
C MET A 172 6.90 0.84 20.21
N LYS A 173 8.03 1.46 20.54
CA LYS A 173 8.35 2.81 20.05
C LYS A 173 8.56 2.80 18.54
N THR A 174 9.32 1.81 18.04
CA THR A 174 9.52 1.59 16.60
C THR A 174 8.19 1.31 15.89
N PHE A 175 7.31 0.51 16.49
CA PHE A 175 5.99 0.25 15.91
C PHE A 175 5.15 1.53 15.76
N ILE A 176 5.05 2.33 16.83
CA ILE A 176 4.33 3.60 16.81
C ILE A 176 4.93 4.56 15.77
N PHE A 177 6.26 4.64 15.70
CA PHE A 177 6.97 5.41 14.70
C PHE A 177 6.56 5.00 13.27
N ILE A 178 6.55 3.68 12.97
CA ILE A 178 6.15 3.17 11.66
C ILE A 178 4.70 3.57 11.34
N VAL A 179 3.77 3.41 12.28
CA VAL A 179 2.36 3.77 12.08
C VAL A 179 2.22 5.26 11.76
N ILE A 180 2.81 6.13 12.59
CA ILE A 180 2.71 7.59 12.41
C ILE A 180 3.31 8.01 11.07
N PHE A 181 4.51 7.54 10.74
CA PHE A 181 5.16 7.92 9.49
C PHE A 181 4.47 7.32 8.26
N THR A 182 3.90 6.12 8.36
CA THR A 182 3.07 5.56 7.28
C THR A 182 1.84 6.44 7.02
N ILE A 183 1.19 6.96 8.05
CA ILE A 183 0.06 7.89 7.92
C ILE A 183 0.52 9.19 7.23
N ILE A 184 1.60 9.80 7.71
CA ILE A 184 2.14 11.04 7.14
C ILE A 184 2.51 10.84 5.67
N PHE A 185 3.27 9.79 5.35
CA PHE A 185 3.70 9.52 3.98
C PHE A 185 2.56 9.05 3.06
N SER A 186 1.49 8.46 3.61
CA SER A 186 0.27 8.21 2.84
C SER A 186 -0.37 9.51 2.37
N ILE A 187 -0.45 10.52 3.22
CA ILE A 187 -1.00 11.83 2.86
C ILE A 187 -0.10 12.50 1.82
N VAL A 188 1.21 12.53 2.04
CA VAL A 188 2.18 13.11 1.11
C VAL A 188 2.18 12.36 -0.23
N GLY A 189 2.18 11.02 -0.20
CA GLY A 189 2.12 10.17 -1.40
C GLY A 189 0.85 10.41 -2.21
N THR A 190 -0.32 10.52 -1.57
CA THR A 190 -1.57 10.89 -2.24
C THR A 190 -1.48 12.27 -2.88
N TYR A 191 -0.99 13.26 -2.15
CA TYR A 191 -0.85 14.63 -2.67
C TYR A 191 0.04 14.66 -3.93
N LEU A 192 1.21 14.03 -3.86
CA LEU A 192 2.15 13.95 -4.99
C LEU A 192 1.57 13.13 -6.15
N GLY A 193 0.91 12.01 -5.84
CA GLY A 193 0.26 11.14 -6.82
C GLY A 193 -0.82 11.88 -7.59
N ARG A 194 -1.71 12.58 -6.89
CA ARG A 194 -2.74 13.43 -7.52
C ARG A 194 -2.13 14.52 -8.40
N LYS A 195 -1.12 15.22 -7.89
CA LYS A 195 -0.44 16.27 -8.66
C LYS A 195 0.16 15.72 -9.97
N LEU A 196 0.80 14.55 -9.91
CA LEU A 196 1.35 13.88 -11.09
C LEU A 196 0.24 13.41 -12.05
N TYR A 197 -0.84 12.85 -11.51
CA TYR A 197 -1.98 12.41 -12.28
C TYR A 197 -2.60 13.58 -13.07
N PHE A 198 -2.99 14.65 -12.39
CA PHE A 198 -3.63 15.79 -13.04
C PHE A 198 -2.70 16.55 -13.99
N LYS A 199 -1.40 16.63 -13.69
CA LYS A 199 -0.44 17.30 -14.56
C LYS A 199 -0.19 16.55 -15.87
N ASN A 200 -0.07 15.23 -15.82
CA ASN A 200 0.44 14.42 -16.93
C ASN A 200 -0.68 13.62 -17.61
N PHE A 201 -1.50 12.90 -16.84
CA PHE A 201 -2.46 11.95 -17.39
C PHE A 201 -3.79 12.59 -17.78
N ASN A 202 -4.21 13.64 -17.06
CA ASN A 202 -5.41 14.37 -17.41
C ASN A 202 -5.24 15.10 -18.76
N LYS A 203 -4.07 15.72 -18.99
CA LYS A 203 -3.74 16.40 -20.24
C LYS A 203 -3.65 15.45 -21.44
N ALA A 204 -3.31 14.18 -21.20
CA ALA A 204 -3.25 13.15 -22.23
C ALA A 204 -4.62 12.54 -22.59
N GLY A 205 -5.73 13.07 -22.06
CA GLY A 205 -7.08 12.53 -22.30
C GLY A 205 -7.34 11.17 -21.64
N LEU A 206 -6.49 10.77 -20.70
CA LEU A 206 -6.57 9.48 -20.02
C LEU A 206 -7.44 9.54 -18.74
N SER A 207 -8.07 10.67 -18.45
CA SER A 207 -8.95 10.83 -17.30
C SER A 207 -10.41 10.88 -17.69
N TYR A 208 -11.26 10.24 -16.89
CA TYR A 208 -12.72 10.41 -16.95
C TYR A 208 -13.22 11.58 -16.09
N VAL A 209 -12.31 12.29 -15.42
CA VAL A 209 -12.66 13.37 -14.50
C VAL A 209 -12.10 14.68 -15.06
N GLU A 210 -12.98 15.59 -15.48
CA GLU A 210 -12.58 16.97 -15.75
C GLU A 210 -12.08 17.60 -14.45
N ALA A 211 -10.83 18.05 -14.45
CA ALA A 211 -10.28 18.82 -13.35
C ALA A 211 -11.03 20.16 -13.29
N ARG A 212 -11.88 20.32 -12.29
CA ARG A 212 -12.33 21.67 -11.87
C ARG A 212 -11.44 22.11 -10.73
N TYR A 213 -10.59 23.07 -11.03
CA TYR A 213 -9.91 23.91 -10.08
C TYR A 213 -10.84 25.08 -9.69
#